data_41b6285f877cb4fd5d73720bd0bc266a
#
_entry.id   41b6285f877cb4fd5d73720bd0bc266a
#
_cell.length_a   1.000
_cell.length_b   1.000
_cell.length_c   1.000
_cell.angle_alpha   90.00
_cell.angle_beta   90.00
_cell.angle_gamma   90.00
#
_symmetry.space_group_name_H-M   'P 1'
#
loop_
_entity.id
_entity.type
_entity.pdbx_description
1 polymer ?
#
loop_
_entity_poly.entity_id
_entity_poly.type
_entity_poly.pdbx_seq_one_letter_code
_entity_poly.pdbx_strand_id
1 'polypeptide(L)'
;MHILVTNDDGINAPGLLALAQAMRNLDDVKVTVLAPNRNWSASGHVKTLGRPLRVDETQLSDGYPALTTDGAPSDCVALALLGLIAPVDLVVTGINPHANIGDDVTYSGTVTSAMEAVVGGVPGLAFSLETDRTISEHDYSSAGEVARRVAERVIKNGLPEGILLSTNIPYLPIDEIKGCRITRQGERIYLDELVIREDPFGRPYYWIGGEHPTGKMISDTDFGAINEGYVS
;
A
#
# COMPACT_ATOMS: atom_id res chain seq x y z
N MET A 1 6.42 13.65 -16.37
CA MET A 1 6.47 12.31 -15.77
C MET A 1 5.06 11.78 -15.52
N HIS A 2 4.79 10.47 -15.71
CA HIS A 2 3.45 9.89 -15.50
C HIS A 2 3.48 8.90 -14.33
N ILE A 3 2.70 9.17 -13.29
CA ILE A 3 2.59 8.35 -12.09
C ILE A 3 1.25 7.60 -12.10
N LEU A 4 1.31 6.28 -11.91
CA LEU A 4 0.14 5.47 -11.56
C LEU A 4 0.01 5.43 -10.04
N VAL A 5 -1.19 5.72 -9.53
CA VAL A 5 -1.55 5.56 -8.12
C VAL A 5 -2.58 4.44 -7.98
N THR A 6 -2.32 3.50 -7.08
CA THR A 6 -3.21 2.37 -6.77
C THR A 6 -3.18 2.02 -5.28
N ASN A 7 -3.98 1.05 -4.84
CA ASN A 7 -4.00 0.52 -3.47
C ASN A 7 -4.63 -0.87 -3.43
N ASP A 8 -4.74 -1.48 -2.26
CA ASP A 8 -5.48 -2.71 -2.00
C ASP A 8 -6.77 -2.51 -1.17
N ASP A 9 -6.98 -1.32 -0.59
CA ASP A 9 -8.20 -1.00 0.16
C ASP A 9 -9.40 -0.66 -0.75
N GLY A 10 -9.14 -0.36 -2.02
CA GLY A 10 -10.14 -0.04 -3.04
C GLY A 10 -10.27 1.44 -3.34
N ILE A 11 -11.00 1.75 -4.42
CA ILE A 11 -11.11 3.07 -5.04
C ILE A 11 -11.65 4.17 -4.09
N ASN A 12 -12.46 3.81 -3.11
CA ASN A 12 -13.06 4.75 -2.15
C ASN A 12 -12.24 4.93 -0.87
N ALA A 13 -11.07 4.32 -0.75
CA ALA A 13 -10.26 4.38 0.45
C ALA A 13 -9.68 5.80 0.68
N PRO A 14 -9.77 6.35 1.91
CA PRO A 14 -9.22 7.67 2.22
C PRO A 14 -7.70 7.76 1.99
N GLY A 15 -6.96 6.67 2.25
CA GLY A 15 -5.52 6.61 2.01
C GLY A 15 -5.16 6.74 0.52
N LEU A 16 -5.97 6.16 -0.39
CA LEU A 16 -5.80 6.32 -1.84
C LEU A 16 -5.97 7.78 -2.25
N LEU A 17 -7.01 8.44 -1.74
CA LEU A 17 -7.24 9.85 -2.00
C LEU A 17 -6.06 10.70 -1.54
N ALA A 18 -5.60 10.50 -0.30
CA ALA A 18 -4.47 11.23 0.27
C ALA A 18 -3.19 11.03 -0.58
N LEU A 19 -2.92 9.80 -1.03
CA LEU A 19 -1.78 9.51 -1.89
C LEU A 19 -1.91 10.19 -3.25
N ALA A 20 -3.08 10.12 -3.89
CA ALA A 20 -3.33 10.77 -5.16
C ALA A 20 -3.17 12.30 -5.06
N GLN A 21 -3.67 12.90 -3.98
CA GLN A 21 -3.49 14.33 -3.70
C GLN A 21 -2.00 14.69 -3.51
N ALA A 22 -1.26 13.88 -2.73
CA ALA A 22 0.16 14.07 -2.51
C ALA A 22 0.96 14.02 -3.83
N MET A 23 0.67 13.08 -4.72
CA MET A 23 1.34 12.96 -6.01
C MET A 23 0.97 14.11 -6.97
N ARG A 24 -0.28 14.61 -6.95
CA ARG A 24 -0.71 15.76 -7.75
C ARG A 24 -0.05 17.08 -7.35
N ASN A 25 0.49 17.15 -6.14
CA ASN A 25 1.25 18.30 -5.63
C ASN A 25 2.74 18.29 -6.03
N LEU A 26 3.17 17.34 -6.85
CA LEU A 26 4.51 17.32 -7.46
C LEU A 26 4.53 18.11 -8.78
N ASP A 27 5.62 18.79 -9.05
CA ASP A 27 5.79 19.58 -10.27
C ASP A 27 5.97 18.67 -11.51
N ASP A 28 5.41 19.08 -12.64
CA ASP A 28 5.54 18.42 -13.95
C ASP A 28 5.13 16.94 -13.97
N VAL A 29 4.15 16.58 -13.13
CA VAL A 29 3.64 15.21 -12.99
C VAL A 29 2.21 15.10 -13.49
N LYS A 30 1.95 14.07 -14.30
CA LYS A 30 0.61 13.58 -14.61
C LYS A 30 0.30 12.41 -13.68
N VAL A 31 -0.85 12.43 -13.02
CA VAL A 31 -1.33 11.33 -12.16
C VAL A 31 -2.49 10.62 -12.83
N THR A 32 -2.45 9.30 -12.86
CA THR A 32 -3.61 8.46 -13.16
C THR A 32 -3.87 7.55 -11.97
N VAL A 33 -5.13 7.46 -11.54
CA VAL A 33 -5.57 6.55 -10.49
C VAL A 33 -6.28 5.37 -11.14
N LEU A 34 -5.84 4.15 -10.82
CA LEU A 34 -6.51 2.90 -11.15
C LEU A 34 -6.45 1.97 -9.94
N ALA A 35 -7.59 1.68 -9.34
CA ALA A 35 -7.67 0.93 -8.09
C ALA A 35 -8.78 -0.14 -8.14
N PRO A 36 -8.71 -1.17 -7.29
CA PRO A 36 -9.76 -2.17 -7.18
C PRO A 36 -11.10 -1.55 -6.76
N ASN A 37 -12.21 -2.15 -7.19
CA ASN A 37 -13.55 -1.71 -6.81
C ASN A 37 -13.97 -2.15 -5.39
N ARG A 38 -13.13 -2.92 -4.70
CA ARG A 38 -13.34 -3.44 -3.34
C ARG A 38 -12.01 -3.61 -2.60
N ASN A 39 -12.09 -3.88 -1.31
CA ASN A 39 -10.92 -4.21 -0.48
C ASN A 39 -10.38 -5.61 -0.84
N TRP A 40 -9.05 -5.71 -0.94
CA TRP A 40 -8.25 -6.91 -1.21
C TRP A 40 -7.18 -7.14 -0.13
N SER A 41 -7.40 -6.68 1.10
CA SER A 41 -6.45 -6.87 2.21
C SER A 41 -6.04 -8.34 2.35
N ALA A 42 -4.77 -8.56 2.66
CA ALA A 42 -4.15 -9.87 2.80
C ALA A 42 -4.24 -10.78 1.55
N SER A 43 -4.38 -10.21 0.36
CA SER A 43 -4.41 -10.99 -0.89
C SER A 43 -3.02 -11.42 -1.38
N GLY A 44 -1.96 -10.78 -0.91
CA GLY A 44 -0.61 -11.01 -1.41
C GLY A 44 -0.46 -10.65 -2.90
N HIS A 45 0.51 -11.27 -3.58
CA HIS A 45 0.77 -11.02 -5.01
C HIS A 45 -0.12 -11.91 -5.90
N VAL A 46 -1.34 -11.46 -6.15
CA VAL A 46 -2.35 -12.18 -6.94
C VAL A 46 -2.50 -11.58 -8.32
N LYS A 47 -2.58 -12.43 -9.35
CA LYS A 47 -2.87 -12.06 -10.73
C LYS A 47 -4.09 -12.82 -11.27
N THR A 48 -5.05 -12.10 -11.83
CA THR A 48 -6.28 -12.68 -12.37
C THR A 48 -6.07 -13.18 -13.80
N LEU A 49 -5.92 -14.49 -13.97
CA LEU A 49 -5.71 -15.12 -15.28
C LEU A 49 -6.91 -15.95 -15.78
N GLY A 50 -7.82 -16.33 -14.88
CA GLY A 50 -8.91 -17.26 -15.18
C GLY A 50 -10.20 -16.62 -15.70
N ARG A 51 -10.26 -15.28 -15.79
CA ARG A 51 -11.43 -14.53 -16.28
C ARG A 51 -11.00 -13.18 -16.88
N PRO A 52 -11.85 -12.56 -17.70
CA PRO A 52 -11.62 -11.19 -18.13
C PRO A 52 -11.72 -10.22 -16.94
N LEU A 53 -10.99 -9.11 -17.01
CA LEU A 53 -11.07 -7.97 -16.10
C LEU A 53 -11.92 -6.88 -16.74
N ARG A 54 -12.73 -6.19 -15.93
CA ARG A 54 -13.49 -5.01 -16.34
C ARG A 54 -12.89 -3.77 -15.72
N VAL A 55 -12.91 -2.69 -16.46
CA VAL A 55 -12.45 -1.38 -16.00
C VAL A 55 -13.54 -0.37 -16.29
N ASP A 56 -13.91 0.39 -15.27
CA ASP A 56 -14.94 1.42 -15.35
C ASP A 56 -14.33 2.78 -14.99
N GLU A 57 -14.85 3.83 -15.63
CA GLU A 57 -14.53 5.22 -15.25
C GLU A 57 -15.28 5.59 -13.98
N THR A 58 -14.62 6.32 -13.09
CA THR A 58 -15.15 6.80 -11.83
C THR A 58 -14.46 8.09 -11.39
N GLN A 59 -14.73 8.54 -10.17
CA GLN A 59 -14.07 9.70 -9.56
C GLN A 59 -13.72 9.39 -8.11
N LEU A 60 -12.63 9.95 -7.63
CA LEU A 60 -12.33 10.02 -6.21
C LEU A 60 -13.32 10.96 -5.51
N SER A 61 -13.36 10.92 -4.17
CA SER A 61 -14.30 11.74 -3.39
C SER A 61 -14.07 13.25 -3.52
N ASP A 62 -12.91 13.69 -4.01
CA ASP A 62 -12.63 15.09 -4.36
C ASP A 62 -12.99 15.46 -5.83
N GLY A 63 -13.63 14.53 -6.57
CA GLY A 63 -14.02 14.72 -7.96
C GLY A 63 -12.91 14.46 -8.98
N TYR A 64 -11.73 14.03 -8.57
CA TYR A 64 -10.64 13.73 -9.50
C TYR A 64 -10.96 12.47 -10.32
N PRO A 65 -10.80 12.52 -11.67
CA PRO A 65 -11.06 11.36 -12.54
C PRO A 65 -10.19 10.17 -12.17
N ALA A 66 -10.80 8.98 -12.12
CA ALA A 66 -10.15 7.74 -11.76
C ALA A 66 -10.72 6.57 -12.55
N LEU A 67 -10.00 5.46 -12.54
CA LEU A 67 -10.43 4.17 -13.08
C LEU A 67 -10.56 3.16 -11.95
N THR A 68 -11.51 2.25 -12.07
CA THR A 68 -11.66 1.15 -11.12
C THR A 68 -11.79 -0.18 -11.84
N THR A 69 -11.34 -1.26 -11.21
CA THR A 69 -11.41 -2.61 -11.79
C THR A 69 -11.91 -3.63 -10.78
N ASP A 70 -12.51 -4.73 -11.28
CA ASP A 70 -12.85 -5.92 -10.49
C ASP A 70 -11.65 -6.86 -10.27
N GLY A 71 -10.46 -6.43 -10.69
CA GLY A 71 -9.19 -7.11 -10.49
C GLY A 71 -8.56 -6.87 -9.13
N ALA A 72 -7.49 -7.60 -8.83
CA ALA A 72 -6.63 -7.41 -7.67
C ALA A 72 -5.73 -6.16 -7.82
N PRO A 73 -5.10 -5.68 -6.74
CA PRO A 73 -4.16 -4.55 -6.80
C PRO A 73 -3.05 -4.71 -7.85
N SER A 74 -2.44 -5.88 -7.92
CA SER A 74 -1.42 -6.18 -8.94
C SER A 74 -1.99 -6.19 -10.36
N ASP A 75 -3.29 -6.54 -10.55
CA ASP A 75 -3.95 -6.45 -11.84
C ASP A 75 -4.09 -4.99 -12.30
N CYS A 76 -4.32 -4.04 -11.37
CA CYS A 76 -4.35 -2.61 -11.70
C CYS A 76 -3.02 -2.16 -12.32
N VAL A 77 -1.91 -2.56 -11.73
CA VAL A 77 -0.57 -2.24 -12.23
C VAL A 77 -0.33 -2.93 -13.57
N ALA A 78 -0.63 -4.23 -13.67
CA ALA A 78 -0.44 -4.99 -14.90
C ALA A 78 -1.26 -4.41 -16.07
N LEU A 79 -2.55 -4.07 -15.86
CA LEU A 79 -3.39 -3.45 -16.87
C LEU A 79 -2.80 -2.12 -17.36
N ALA A 80 -2.34 -1.28 -16.42
CA ALA A 80 -1.73 0.00 -16.76
C ALA A 80 -0.48 -0.17 -17.61
N LEU A 81 0.45 -1.04 -17.20
CA LEU A 81 1.73 -1.27 -17.88
C LEU A 81 1.57 -2.00 -19.22
N LEU A 82 0.52 -2.81 -19.38
CA LEU A 82 0.19 -3.47 -20.64
C LEU A 82 -0.51 -2.55 -21.67
N GLY A 83 -0.73 -1.28 -21.34
CA GLY A 83 -1.19 -0.28 -22.29
C GLY A 83 -2.65 0.17 -22.14
N LEU A 84 -3.31 -0.14 -21.02
CA LEU A 84 -4.64 0.41 -20.71
C LEU A 84 -4.61 1.95 -20.63
N ILE A 85 -3.50 2.50 -20.15
CA ILE A 85 -3.26 3.95 -20.07
C ILE A 85 -1.95 4.31 -20.79
N ALA A 86 -1.68 5.60 -20.92
CA ALA A 86 -0.39 6.08 -21.45
C ALA A 86 0.79 5.52 -20.64
N PRO A 87 2.00 5.39 -21.23
CA PRO A 87 3.16 4.85 -20.52
C PRO A 87 3.36 5.47 -19.14
N VAL A 88 3.67 4.62 -18.16
CA VAL A 88 3.86 4.97 -16.75
C VAL A 88 5.36 4.97 -16.44
N ASP A 89 5.82 6.00 -15.74
CA ASP A 89 7.22 6.17 -15.34
C ASP A 89 7.47 5.73 -13.88
N LEU A 90 6.41 5.75 -13.04
CA LEU A 90 6.47 5.42 -11.61
C LEU A 90 5.13 4.87 -11.15
N VAL A 91 5.14 3.80 -10.37
CA VAL A 91 3.95 3.28 -9.67
C VAL A 91 4.06 3.59 -8.19
N VAL A 92 2.99 4.13 -7.62
CA VAL A 92 2.89 4.48 -6.20
C VAL A 92 1.65 3.81 -5.62
N THR A 93 1.82 3.06 -4.53
CA THR A 93 0.75 2.25 -3.95
C THR A 93 0.48 2.62 -2.50
N GLY A 94 -0.80 2.65 -2.09
CA GLY A 94 -1.25 2.96 -0.72
C GLY A 94 -2.19 4.17 -0.68
N ILE A 95 -2.28 4.91 0.43
CA ILE A 95 -1.59 4.68 1.71
C ILE A 95 -2.39 3.65 2.51
N ASN A 96 -1.78 2.52 2.81
CA ASN A 96 -2.41 1.48 3.61
C ASN A 96 -2.62 1.96 5.07
N PRO A 97 -3.78 1.69 5.71
CA PRO A 97 -4.05 2.18 7.07
C PRO A 97 -3.26 1.48 8.18
N HIS A 98 -2.51 0.42 7.85
CA HIS A 98 -1.66 -0.31 8.79
C HIS A 98 -0.29 -0.55 8.16
N ALA A 99 0.78 -0.51 8.98
CA ALA A 99 2.13 -0.78 8.49
C ALA A 99 2.25 -2.19 7.91
N ASN A 100 3.00 -2.29 6.82
CA ASN A 100 3.41 -3.54 6.19
C ASN A 100 4.86 -3.82 6.55
N ILE A 101 5.10 -4.36 7.74
CA ILE A 101 6.41 -4.58 8.35
C ILE A 101 6.63 -6.05 8.70
N GLY A 102 7.90 -6.46 8.79
CA GLY A 102 8.26 -7.85 9.00
C GLY A 102 7.65 -8.76 7.93
N ASP A 103 7.17 -9.92 8.35
CA ASP A 103 6.63 -10.95 7.44
C ASP A 103 5.29 -10.54 6.78
N ASP A 104 4.58 -9.52 7.32
CA ASP A 104 3.34 -8.99 6.73
C ASP A 104 3.54 -8.49 5.29
N VAL A 105 4.75 -8.10 4.93
CA VAL A 105 5.13 -7.69 3.56
C VAL A 105 4.69 -8.73 2.52
N THR A 106 4.75 -10.02 2.85
CA THR A 106 4.40 -11.11 1.92
C THR A 106 2.90 -11.23 1.66
N TYR A 107 2.07 -10.77 2.59
CA TYR A 107 0.60 -10.76 2.48
C TYR A 107 0.04 -9.45 1.94
N SER A 108 0.84 -8.39 1.90
CA SER A 108 0.40 -7.04 1.55
C SER A 108 0.11 -6.88 0.07
N GLY A 109 -1.14 -6.53 -0.26
CA GLY A 109 -1.52 -6.09 -1.62
C GLY A 109 -0.85 -4.76 -2.01
N THR A 110 -0.66 -3.86 -1.05
CA THR A 110 0.06 -2.58 -1.24
C THR A 110 1.50 -2.82 -1.70
N VAL A 111 2.27 -3.63 -0.96
CA VAL A 111 3.68 -3.89 -1.30
C VAL A 111 3.81 -4.70 -2.59
N THR A 112 2.95 -5.71 -2.77
CA THR A 112 3.02 -6.56 -3.97
C THR A 112 2.57 -5.85 -5.25
N SER A 113 1.75 -4.79 -5.17
CA SER A 113 1.48 -3.92 -6.30
C SER A 113 2.72 -3.13 -6.74
N ALA A 114 3.51 -2.61 -5.79
CA ALA A 114 4.80 -2.01 -6.11
C ALA A 114 5.80 -3.04 -6.67
N MET A 115 5.72 -4.29 -6.20
CA MET A 115 6.51 -5.39 -6.75
C MET A 115 6.11 -5.72 -8.20
N GLU A 116 4.81 -5.71 -8.53
CA GLU A 116 4.33 -5.90 -9.92
C GLU A 116 4.86 -4.80 -10.85
N ALA A 117 5.00 -3.57 -10.36
CA ALA A 117 5.62 -2.49 -11.13
C ALA A 117 7.07 -2.82 -11.48
N VAL A 118 7.85 -3.26 -10.50
CA VAL A 118 9.26 -3.64 -10.69
C VAL A 118 9.38 -4.84 -11.64
N VAL A 119 8.50 -5.84 -11.53
CA VAL A 119 8.42 -6.97 -12.49
C VAL A 119 8.13 -6.45 -13.91
N GLY A 120 7.32 -5.41 -14.04
CA GLY A 120 7.02 -4.73 -15.30
C GLY A 120 8.09 -3.75 -15.78
N GLY A 121 9.22 -3.63 -15.08
CA GLY A 121 10.34 -2.75 -15.44
C GLY A 121 10.16 -1.28 -15.06
N VAL A 122 9.22 -0.96 -14.17
CA VAL A 122 8.92 0.39 -13.69
C VAL A 122 9.19 0.48 -12.20
N PRO A 123 9.82 1.56 -11.69
CA PRO A 123 9.99 1.76 -10.25
C PRO A 123 8.67 1.71 -9.48
N GLY A 124 8.68 1.06 -8.30
CA GLY A 124 7.53 0.92 -7.43
C GLY A 124 7.78 1.50 -6.03
N LEU A 125 6.82 2.27 -5.51
CA LEU A 125 6.82 2.80 -4.14
C LEU A 125 5.56 2.34 -3.43
N ALA A 126 5.69 1.74 -2.26
CA ALA A 126 4.59 1.36 -1.39
C ALA A 126 4.59 2.22 -0.12
N PHE A 127 3.43 2.71 0.29
CA PHE A 127 3.26 3.54 1.47
C PHE A 127 2.23 2.96 2.42
N SER A 128 2.59 2.87 3.69
CA SER A 128 1.76 2.36 4.77
C SER A 128 1.89 3.24 5.99
N LEU A 129 0.77 3.46 6.69
CA LEU A 129 0.70 4.27 7.90
C LEU A 129 0.51 3.34 9.11
N GLU A 130 1.38 3.41 10.11
CA GLU A 130 1.17 2.66 11.35
C GLU A 130 0.12 3.36 12.20
N THR A 131 -1.09 2.81 12.23
CA THR A 131 -2.20 3.37 13.00
C THR A 131 -2.62 2.47 14.14
N ASP A 132 -3.26 3.05 15.12
CA ASP A 132 -4.00 2.30 16.14
C ASP A 132 -5.28 1.72 15.52
N ARG A 133 -5.41 0.41 15.53
CA ARG A 133 -6.55 -0.34 14.96
C ARG A 133 -7.87 -0.07 15.68
N THR A 134 -7.86 0.59 16.83
CA THR A 134 -9.05 1.02 17.56
C THR A 134 -9.66 2.31 17.02
N ILE A 135 -8.92 3.04 16.17
CA ILE A 135 -9.37 4.30 15.57
C ILE A 135 -10.01 3.97 14.20
N SER A 136 -11.25 4.43 14.00
CA SER A 136 -12.01 4.19 12.77
C SER A 136 -11.71 5.19 11.64
N GLU A 137 -11.26 6.39 11.98
CA GLU A 137 -10.92 7.44 11.03
C GLU A 137 -9.47 7.87 11.24
N HIS A 138 -8.67 7.80 10.19
CA HIS A 138 -7.25 8.13 10.23
C HIS A 138 -6.98 9.44 9.50
N ASP A 139 -6.10 10.26 10.09
CA ASP A 139 -5.52 11.42 9.42
C ASP A 139 -4.31 10.98 8.59
N TYR A 140 -4.41 11.13 7.26
CA TYR A 140 -3.35 10.80 6.32
C TYR A 140 -2.47 12.00 5.95
N SER A 141 -2.64 13.18 6.55
CA SER A 141 -1.92 14.40 6.16
C SER A 141 -0.41 14.26 6.25
N SER A 142 0.09 13.78 7.40
CA SER A 142 1.53 13.52 7.59
C SER A 142 2.05 12.44 6.65
N ALA A 143 1.28 11.36 6.45
CA ALA A 143 1.66 10.26 5.57
C ALA A 143 1.69 10.71 4.09
N GLY A 144 0.73 11.54 3.65
CA GLY A 144 0.73 12.14 2.32
C GLY A 144 1.96 13.03 2.07
N GLU A 145 2.33 13.85 3.06
CA GLU A 145 3.53 14.69 2.95
C GLU A 145 4.83 13.87 2.90
N VAL A 146 4.93 12.79 3.71
CA VAL A 146 6.07 11.87 3.63
C VAL A 146 6.11 11.20 2.26
N ALA A 147 4.97 10.70 1.76
CA ALA A 147 4.88 10.05 0.45
C ALA A 147 5.32 11.01 -0.67
N ARG A 148 4.89 12.27 -0.63
CA ARG A 148 5.29 13.31 -1.59
C ARG A 148 6.82 13.51 -1.57
N ARG A 149 7.42 13.68 -0.39
CA ARG A 149 8.88 13.87 -0.22
C ARG A 149 9.69 12.67 -0.70
N VAL A 150 9.23 11.45 -0.41
CA VAL A 150 9.90 10.22 -0.88
C VAL A 150 9.81 10.11 -2.40
N ALA A 151 8.62 10.31 -2.97
CA ALA A 151 8.43 10.29 -4.43
C ALA A 151 9.28 11.35 -5.14
N GLU A 152 9.30 12.59 -4.64
CA GLU A 152 10.14 13.68 -5.17
C GLU A 152 11.64 13.30 -5.15
N ARG A 153 12.10 12.67 -4.08
CA ARG A 153 13.49 12.19 -3.96
C ARG A 153 13.80 11.10 -4.97
N VAL A 154 12.87 10.15 -5.17
CA VAL A 154 13.02 9.06 -6.15
C VAL A 154 12.97 9.61 -7.58
N ILE A 155 12.08 10.54 -7.88
CA ILE A 155 12.01 11.21 -9.19
C ILE A 155 13.33 11.90 -9.52
N LYS A 156 13.94 12.55 -8.54
CA LYS A 156 15.20 13.30 -8.72
C LYS A 156 16.42 12.39 -8.86
N ASN A 157 16.50 11.31 -8.08
CA ASN A 157 17.72 10.51 -7.95
C ASN A 157 17.64 9.13 -8.62
N GLY A 158 16.43 8.67 -8.98
CA GLY A 158 16.17 7.29 -9.42
C GLY A 158 16.20 6.28 -8.29
N LEU A 159 15.87 5.04 -8.63
CA LEU A 159 16.11 3.84 -7.83
C LEU A 159 17.01 2.88 -8.62
N PRO A 160 17.82 2.05 -7.96
CA PRO A 160 18.50 0.95 -8.63
C PRO A 160 17.48 0.03 -9.32
N GLU A 161 17.88 -0.58 -10.43
CA GLU A 161 17.05 -1.53 -11.16
C GLU A 161 16.68 -2.73 -10.28
N GLY A 162 15.41 -3.16 -10.37
CA GLY A 162 14.90 -4.29 -9.59
C GLY A 162 14.60 -3.98 -8.13
N ILE A 163 14.63 -2.71 -7.70
CA ILE A 163 14.34 -2.29 -6.32
C ILE A 163 13.00 -1.57 -6.26
N LEU A 164 12.20 -1.92 -5.26
CA LEU A 164 11.07 -1.12 -4.78
C LEU A 164 11.41 -0.49 -3.42
N LEU A 165 10.71 0.57 -3.05
CA LEU A 165 10.71 1.08 -1.68
C LEU A 165 9.39 0.75 -1.00
N SER A 166 9.45 0.08 0.15
CA SER A 166 8.33 -0.08 1.07
C SER A 166 8.54 0.90 2.21
N THR A 167 7.68 1.90 2.31
CA THR A 167 7.81 3.01 3.26
C THR A 167 6.70 2.91 4.30
N ASN A 168 7.09 2.69 5.55
CA ASN A 168 6.18 2.64 6.68
C ASN A 168 6.33 3.90 7.53
N ILE A 169 5.21 4.55 7.83
CA ILE A 169 5.15 5.89 8.40
C ILE A 169 4.51 5.81 9.78
N PRO A 170 5.15 6.31 10.86
CA PRO A 170 4.52 6.34 12.17
C PRO A 170 3.32 7.31 12.18
N TYR A 171 2.27 6.98 12.93
CA TYR A 171 1.09 7.84 13.09
C TYR A 171 1.38 9.00 14.05
N LEU A 172 2.13 9.97 13.55
CA LEU A 172 2.59 11.15 14.27
C LEU A 172 2.36 12.42 13.44
N PRO A 173 2.20 13.60 14.07
CA PRO A 173 2.32 14.88 13.39
C PRO A 173 3.65 14.97 12.63
N ILE A 174 3.65 15.66 11.48
CA ILE A 174 4.82 15.69 10.59
C ILE A 174 6.06 16.29 11.25
N ASP A 175 5.89 17.21 12.18
CA ASP A 175 6.96 17.86 12.95
C ASP A 175 7.51 16.99 14.10
N GLU A 176 6.80 15.92 14.47
CA GLU A 176 7.26 14.94 15.46
C GLU A 176 7.98 13.74 14.81
N ILE A 177 7.85 13.56 13.49
CA ILE A 177 8.57 12.52 12.75
C ILE A 177 10.05 12.87 12.70
N LYS A 178 10.90 12.00 13.28
CA LYS A 178 12.34 12.24 13.47
C LYS A 178 13.19 12.12 12.21
N GLY A 179 12.59 11.77 11.07
CA GLY A 179 13.25 11.57 9.79
C GLY A 179 13.01 10.16 9.24
N CYS A 180 13.82 9.76 8.24
CA CYS A 180 13.72 8.45 7.58
C CYS A 180 14.96 7.61 7.89
N ARG A 181 14.77 6.30 8.02
CA ARG A 181 15.85 5.30 8.14
C ARG A 181 15.67 4.23 7.07
N ILE A 182 16.77 3.83 6.45
CA ILE A 182 16.83 2.59 5.69
C ILE A 182 17.00 1.46 6.69
N THR A 183 16.05 0.55 6.69
CA THR A 183 15.94 -0.55 7.65
C THR A 183 16.01 -1.89 6.95
N ARG A 184 16.23 -2.95 7.69
CA ARG A 184 15.98 -4.31 7.25
C ARG A 184 14.61 -4.78 7.75
N GLN A 185 14.05 -5.77 7.10
CA GLN A 185 12.84 -6.43 7.54
C GLN A 185 13.03 -7.00 8.95
N GLY A 186 12.09 -6.69 9.84
CA GLY A 186 12.04 -7.22 11.20
C GLY A 186 11.36 -8.59 11.26
N GLU A 187 11.27 -9.13 12.46
CA GLU A 187 10.61 -10.41 12.73
C GLU A 187 9.22 -10.16 13.33
N ARG A 188 8.18 -10.62 12.63
CA ARG A 188 6.80 -10.59 13.12
C ARG A 188 6.56 -11.79 14.06
N ILE A 189 5.83 -11.58 15.13
CA ILE A 189 5.42 -12.63 16.05
C ILE A 189 3.91 -12.79 15.93
N TYR A 190 3.48 -13.89 15.30
CA TYR A 190 2.06 -14.26 15.18
C TYR A 190 1.63 -15.04 16.40
N LEU A 191 0.45 -14.71 16.92
CA LEU A 191 -0.20 -15.37 18.05
C LEU A 191 -1.52 -15.98 17.57
N ASP A 192 -1.43 -16.68 16.42
CA ASP A 192 -2.59 -17.24 15.75
C ASP A 192 -3.20 -18.41 16.54
N GLU A 193 -4.52 -18.47 16.55
CA GLU A 193 -5.30 -19.53 17.19
C GLU A 193 -6.37 -20.03 16.22
N LEU A 194 -6.56 -21.35 16.16
CA LEU A 194 -7.66 -21.95 15.43
C LEU A 194 -8.94 -21.91 16.25
N VAL A 195 -9.89 -21.05 15.87
CA VAL A 195 -11.21 -20.97 16.51
C VAL A 195 -12.20 -21.82 15.73
N ILE A 196 -12.78 -22.85 16.36
CA ILE A 196 -13.75 -23.74 15.76
C ILE A 196 -15.15 -23.38 16.28
N ARG A 197 -16.13 -23.29 15.38
CA ARG A 197 -17.55 -23.05 15.67
C ARG A 197 -18.40 -23.91 14.75
N GLU A 198 -19.70 -23.99 15.01
CA GLU A 198 -20.68 -24.68 14.17
C GLU A 198 -21.75 -23.70 13.67
N ASP A 199 -22.23 -23.90 12.46
CA ASP A 199 -23.37 -23.18 11.92
C ASP A 199 -24.69 -23.73 12.53
N PRO A 200 -25.86 -23.08 12.29
CA PRO A 200 -27.14 -23.56 12.82
C PRO A 200 -27.56 -24.95 12.35
N PHE A 201 -26.85 -25.55 11.39
CA PHE A 201 -27.07 -26.89 10.84
C PHE A 201 -26.06 -27.93 11.34
N GLY A 202 -25.21 -27.54 12.32
CA GLY A 202 -24.19 -28.41 12.91
C GLY A 202 -22.95 -28.62 12.02
N ARG A 203 -22.74 -27.78 10.98
CA ARG A 203 -21.56 -27.87 10.12
C ARG A 203 -20.43 -27.00 10.70
N PRO A 204 -19.23 -27.56 10.90
CA PRO A 204 -18.13 -26.79 11.47
C PRO A 204 -17.64 -25.72 10.49
N TYR A 205 -17.26 -24.55 11.04
CA TYR A 205 -16.48 -23.52 10.34
C TYR A 205 -15.32 -23.07 11.22
N TYR A 206 -14.32 -22.49 10.60
CA TYR A 206 -13.03 -22.23 11.20
C TYR A 206 -12.63 -20.77 10.99
N TRP A 207 -12.08 -20.15 12.05
CA TRP A 207 -11.42 -18.86 11.96
C TRP A 207 -9.94 -19.03 12.29
N ILE A 208 -9.06 -18.37 11.52
CA ILE A 208 -7.72 -18.06 11.95
C ILE A 208 -7.87 -16.80 12.82
N GLY A 209 -7.85 -16.97 14.12
CA GLY A 209 -8.00 -15.91 15.13
C GLY A 209 -6.73 -15.78 15.95
N GLY A 210 -6.87 -15.31 17.17
CA GLY A 210 -5.77 -15.10 18.11
C GLY A 210 -5.63 -13.64 18.51
N GLU A 211 -4.53 -13.30 19.18
CA GLU A 211 -4.19 -11.94 19.54
C GLU A 211 -3.55 -11.21 18.38
N HIS A 212 -3.54 -9.88 18.46
CA HIS A 212 -2.86 -9.08 17.43
C HIS A 212 -1.36 -9.42 17.37
N PRO A 213 -0.82 -9.63 16.17
CA PRO A 213 0.58 -9.96 16.03
C PRO A 213 1.46 -8.81 16.54
N THR A 214 2.56 -9.17 17.17
CA THR A 214 3.60 -8.25 17.66
C THR A 214 4.87 -8.39 16.84
N GLY A 215 5.94 -7.70 17.21
CA GLY A 215 7.23 -7.81 16.53
C GLY A 215 8.39 -7.56 17.47
N LYS A 216 9.59 -7.98 17.08
CA LYS A 216 10.81 -7.70 17.83
C LYS A 216 11.27 -6.27 17.58
N MET A 217 11.30 -5.45 18.63
CA MET A 217 11.73 -4.04 18.59
C MET A 217 13.26 -3.94 18.53
N ILE A 218 13.85 -4.22 17.38
CA ILE A 218 15.29 -4.11 17.13
C ILE A 218 15.53 -2.83 16.33
N SER A 219 16.41 -1.98 16.79
CA SER A 219 16.59 -0.59 16.32
C SER A 219 16.87 -0.43 14.82
N ASP A 220 17.56 -1.42 14.19
CA ASP A 220 17.87 -1.40 12.75
C ASP A 220 16.82 -2.07 11.87
N THR A 221 15.68 -2.43 12.45
CA THR A 221 14.53 -3.01 11.72
C THR A 221 13.42 -2.00 11.51
N ASP A 222 12.47 -2.36 10.63
CA ASP A 222 11.23 -1.62 10.40
C ASP A 222 10.44 -1.40 11.70
N PHE A 223 10.26 -2.43 12.54
CA PHE A 223 9.61 -2.33 13.85
C PHE A 223 10.32 -1.33 14.77
N GLY A 224 11.65 -1.42 14.87
CA GLY A 224 12.41 -0.52 15.73
C GLY A 224 12.35 0.93 15.28
N ALA A 225 12.48 1.18 13.98
CA ALA A 225 12.42 2.53 13.42
C ALA A 225 11.06 3.20 13.68
N ILE A 226 9.96 2.49 13.38
CA ILE A 226 8.60 2.98 13.61
C ILE A 226 8.37 3.27 15.10
N ASN A 227 8.73 2.34 15.99
CA ASN A 227 8.59 2.51 17.44
C ASN A 227 9.40 3.68 17.98
N GLU A 228 10.53 4.02 17.36
CA GLU A 228 11.36 5.18 17.70
C GLU A 228 10.87 6.49 17.06
N GLY A 229 9.80 6.49 16.25
CA GLY A 229 9.23 7.66 15.58
C GLY A 229 9.93 8.06 14.28
N TYR A 230 10.58 7.12 13.60
CA TYR A 230 11.17 7.32 12.28
C TYR A 230 10.29 6.65 11.19
N VAL A 231 10.31 7.22 10.01
CA VAL A 231 9.86 6.54 8.79
C VAL A 231 10.86 5.43 8.48
N SER A 232 10.34 4.22 8.25
CA SER A 232 11.11 3.05 7.84
C SER A 232 10.99 2.82 6.35
#